data_bef850b59e928e27e669035ea9aabebe
#
_entry.id   bef850b59e928e27e669035ea9aabebe
#
_cell.length_a   1.000
_cell.length_b   1.000
_cell.length_c   1.000
_cell.angle_alpha   90.00
_cell.angle_beta   90.00
_cell.angle_gamma   90.00
#
_symmetry.space_group_name_H-M   'P 1'
#
loop_
_entity.id
_entity.type
_entity.pdbx_description
1 polymer ?
#
loop_
_entity_poly.entity_id
_entity_poly.type
_entity_poly.pdbx_seq_one_letter_code
_entity_poly.pdbx_strand_id
1 'polypeptide(L)' 'MPSDRVNEYLKSVCAEVRWRQAHDAVKSELSAHIEDQAEAFMQKGMERDAAEEKAIESMGDPAETGLRLDASYW' A
#
# COMPACT_ATOMS: atom_id res chain seq x y z
N MET A 1 9.77 7.53 6.64
CA MET A 1 10.00 6.36 5.76
C MET A 1 8.96 5.29 6.05
N PRO A 2 8.45 4.62 5.02
CA PRO A 2 7.51 3.51 5.27
C PRO A 2 8.22 2.36 5.97
N SER A 3 7.48 1.61 6.77
CA SER A 3 8.00 0.43 7.47
C SER A 3 8.30 -0.70 6.48
N ASP A 4 9.03 -1.71 6.94
CA ASP A 4 9.31 -2.89 6.11
C ASP A 4 8.02 -3.58 5.66
N ARG A 5 7.01 -3.60 6.53
CA ARG A 5 5.70 -4.18 6.21
C ARG A 5 5.03 -3.45 5.04
N VAL A 6 5.07 -2.13 5.07
CA VAL A 6 4.51 -1.30 3.99
C VAL A 6 5.32 -1.50 2.72
N ASN A 7 6.65 -1.52 2.82
CA ASN A 7 7.52 -1.74 1.66
C ASN A 7 7.27 -3.09 1.01
N GLU A 8 7.10 -4.15 1.80
CA GLU A 8 6.80 -5.48 1.28
C GLU A 8 5.46 -5.50 0.53
N TYR A 9 4.45 -4.85 1.09
CA TYR A 9 3.16 -4.74 0.43
C TYR A 9 3.29 -4.01 -0.92
N LEU A 10 3.99 -2.88 -0.93
CA LEU A 10 4.18 -2.10 -2.14
C LEU A 10 4.96 -2.87 -3.20
N LYS A 11 5.96 -3.65 -2.80
CA LYS A 11 6.70 -4.52 -3.72
C LYS A 11 5.78 -5.55 -4.37
N SER A 12 4.90 -6.14 -3.58
CA SER A 12 3.97 -7.16 -4.08
C SER A 12 2.98 -6.55 -5.07
N VAL A 13 2.51 -5.33 -4.81
CA VAL A 13 1.64 -4.60 -5.74
C VAL A 13 2.38 -4.30 -7.03
N CYS A 14 3.57 -3.74 -6.94
CA CYS A 14 4.36 -3.36 -8.11
C CYS A 14 4.78 -4.55 -8.96
N ALA A 15 4.90 -5.73 -8.35
CA ALA A 15 5.22 -6.95 -9.11
C ALA A 15 4.18 -7.26 -10.17
N GLU A 16 2.94 -6.80 -9.98
CA GLU A 16 1.85 -7.02 -10.94
C GLU A 16 1.68 -5.87 -11.92
N VAL A 17 2.39 -4.76 -11.72
CA VAL A 17 2.31 -3.60 -12.62
C VAL A 17 3.45 -3.68 -13.62
N ARG A 18 3.11 -3.90 -14.89
CA ARG A 18 4.10 -4.14 -15.96
C ARG A 18 4.86 -2.88 -16.36
N TRP A 19 4.21 -1.72 -16.29
CA TRP A 19 4.84 -0.47 -16.66
C TRP A 19 5.69 0.05 -15.50
N ARG A 20 7.00 -0.16 -15.60
CA ARG A 20 7.94 0.18 -14.53
C ARG A 20 7.93 1.66 -14.16
N GLN A 21 7.70 2.53 -15.13
CA GLN A 21 7.66 3.98 -14.89
C GLN A 21 6.51 4.38 -13.96
N ALA A 22 5.49 3.54 -13.84
CA ALA A 22 4.38 3.79 -12.94
C ALA A 22 4.68 3.37 -11.49
N HIS A 23 5.75 2.59 -11.26
CA HIS A 23 6.03 2.03 -9.92
C HIS A 23 6.20 3.10 -8.86
N ASP A 24 6.95 4.17 -9.14
CA ASP A 24 7.17 5.23 -8.17
C ASP A 24 5.86 5.95 -7.83
N ALA A 25 5.04 6.23 -8.83
CA ALA A 25 3.75 6.87 -8.62
C ALA A 25 2.82 5.96 -7.81
N VAL A 26 2.79 4.67 -8.12
CA VAL A 26 1.98 3.68 -7.40
C VAL A 26 2.44 3.59 -5.94
N LYS A 27 3.73 3.47 -5.71
CA LYS A 27 4.27 3.39 -4.35
C LYS A 27 3.95 4.62 -3.54
N SER A 28 4.13 5.80 -4.13
CA SER A 28 3.86 7.06 -3.45
C SER A 28 2.39 7.20 -3.07
N GLU A 29 1.50 6.90 -4.01
CA GLU A 29 0.07 7.01 -3.79
C GLU A 29 -0.43 6.01 -2.74
N LEU A 30 -0.04 4.76 -2.86
CA LEU A 30 -0.47 3.72 -1.93
C LEU A 30 0.15 3.91 -0.55
N SER A 31 1.41 4.33 -0.49
CA SER A 31 2.07 4.62 0.77
C SER A 31 1.35 5.73 1.53
N ALA A 32 1.00 6.80 0.85
CA ALA A 32 0.25 7.90 1.46
C ALA A 32 -1.11 7.43 1.96
N HIS A 33 -1.80 6.61 1.18
CA HIS A 33 -3.11 6.08 1.55
C HIS A 33 -3.04 5.19 2.78
N ILE A 34 -2.03 4.31 2.84
CA ILE A 34 -1.81 3.44 4.00
C ILE A 34 -1.49 4.28 5.23
N GLU A 35 -0.65 5.29 5.10
CA GLU A 35 -0.29 6.17 6.21
C GLU A 35 -1.50 6.93 6.75
N ASP A 36 -2.34 7.44 5.88
CA ASP A 36 -3.57 8.14 6.28
C ASP A 36 -4.50 7.21 7.06
N GLN A 37 -4.68 6.00 6.60
CA GLN A 37 -5.52 5.02 7.29
C GLN A 37 -4.92 4.60 8.62
N ALA A 38 -3.61 4.36 8.64
CA ALA A 38 -2.92 3.99 9.88
C ALA A 38 -3.04 5.10 10.92
N GLU A 39 -2.91 6.35 10.51
CA GLU A 39 -3.06 7.49 11.41
C GLU A 39 -4.46 7.53 12.01
N ALA A 40 -5.49 7.30 11.20
CA ALA A 40 -6.86 7.25 11.67
C ALA A 40 -7.06 6.17 12.73
N PHE A 41 -6.47 4.99 12.52
CA PHE A 41 -6.55 3.91 13.52
C PHE A 41 -5.77 4.25 14.78
N MET A 42 -4.62 4.92 14.65
CA MET A 42 -3.84 5.37 15.81
C MET A 42 -4.62 6.37 16.65
N GLN A 43 -5.39 7.25 16.02
CA GLN A 43 -6.25 8.19 16.74
C GLN A 43 -7.34 7.49 17.53
N LYS A 44 -7.69 6.27 17.15
CA LYS A 44 -8.65 5.45 17.89
C LYS A 44 -8.01 4.64 19.02
N GLY A 45 -6.70 4.79 19.22
CA GLY A 45 -5.97 4.15 20.30
C GLY A 45 -5.12 2.96 19.88
N MET A 46 -5.00 2.66 18.60
CA MET A 46 -4.16 1.55 18.13
C MET A 46 -2.69 1.95 18.13
N GLU A 47 -1.82 1.00 18.41
CA GLU A 47 -0.39 1.20 18.27
C GLU A 47 -0.03 1.27 16.77
N ARG A 48 1.09 1.91 16.46
CA ARG A 48 1.50 2.12 15.08
C ARG A 48 1.58 0.82 14.28
N ASP A 49 2.23 -0.21 14.82
CA ASP A 49 2.38 -1.48 14.11
C ASP A 49 1.04 -2.12 13.80
N ALA A 50 0.13 -2.14 14.78
CA ALA A 50 -1.20 -2.67 14.60
C ALA A 50 -2.01 -1.84 13.61
N ALA A 51 -1.86 -0.51 13.65
CA ALA A 51 -2.55 0.40 12.75
C ALA A 51 -2.10 0.20 11.31
N GLU A 52 -0.79 0.04 11.08
CA GLU A 52 -0.26 -0.22 9.74
C GLU A 52 -0.74 -1.55 9.20
N GLU A 53 -0.72 -2.58 10.03
CA GLU A 53 -1.19 -3.91 9.65
C GLU A 53 -2.65 -3.86 9.23
N LYS A 54 -3.48 -3.18 10.03
CA LYS A 54 -4.89 -3.04 9.72
C LYS A 54 -5.13 -2.22 8.46
N ALA A 55 -4.34 -1.18 8.24
CA ALA A 55 -4.43 -0.37 7.03
C ALA A 55 -4.10 -1.21 5.78
N ILE A 56 -3.06 -2.04 5.87
CA ILE A 56 -2.67 -2.93 4.77
C ILE A 56 -3.76 -3.96 4.50
N GLU A 57 -4.34 -4.53 5.55
CA GLU A 57 -5.44 -5.48 5.40
C GLU A 57 -6.63 -4.83 4.68
N SER A 58 -6.94 -3.59 5.00
CA SER A 58 -8.07 -2.91 4.37
C SER A 58 -7.82 -2.57 2.90
N MET A 59 -6.56 -2.56 2.46
CA MET A 59 -6.21 -2.37 1.05
C MET A 59 -6.50 -3.61 0.20
N GLY A 60 -6.64 -4.78 0.82
CA GLY A 60 -6.90 -6.03 0.14
C GLY A 60 -5.63 -6.74 -0.32
N ASP A 61 -5.80 -7.76 -1.14
CA ASP A 61 -4.70 -8.57 -1.65
C ASP A 61 -3.80 -7.71 -2.55
N PRO A 62 -2.48 -7.66 -2.27
CA PRO A 62 -1.58 -6.85 -3.10
C PRO A 62 -1.55 -7.28 -4.57
N ALA A 63 -1.70 -8.57 -4.86
CA ALA A 63 -1.73 -9.04 -6.23
C ALA A 63 -2.96 -8.52 -6.98
N GLU A 64 -4.13 -8.55 -6.35
CA GLU A 64 -5.35 -8.01 -6.94
C GLU A 64 -5.25 -6.50 -7.14
N THR A 65 -4.74 -5.79 -6.16
CA THR A 65 -4.54 -4.35 -6.25
C THR A 65 -3.60 -4.01 -7.40
N GLY A 66 -2.50 -4.76 -7.50
CA GLY A 66 -1.53 -4.59 -8.58
C GLY A 66 -2.13 -4.84 -9.96
N LEU A 67 -2.93 -5.88 -10.09
CA LEU A 67 -3.58 -6.21 -11.36
C LEU A 67 -4.55 -5.10 -11.80
N ARG A 68 -5.30 -4.55 -10.87
CA ARG A 68 -6.21 -3.44 -11.19
C ARG A 68 -5.45 -2.20 -11.62
N LEU A 69 -4.34 -1.90 -10.94
CA LEU A 69 -3.50 -0.77 -11.31
C LEU A 69 -2.81 -0.99 -12.63
N ASP A 70 -2.34 -2.21 -12.89
CA ASP A 70 -1.73 -2.57 -14.17
C ASP A 70 -2.71 -2.31 -15.32
N ALA A 71 -3.97 -2.69 -15.15
CA ALA A 71 -5.01 -2.45 -16.16
C ALA A 71 -5.21 -0.96 -16.40
N SER A 72 -5.05 -0.11 -15.37
CA SER A 72 -5.19 1.34 -15.51
C SER A 72 -4.03 1.98 -16.25
N TYR A 73 -2.82 1.45 -16.09
CA TYR A 73 -1.61 2.02 -16.70
C TYR A 73 -1.24 1.37 -18.02
N TRP A 74 -1.77 0.21 -18.33
CA TRP A 74 -1.44 -0.54 -19.55
C TRP A 74 -2.50 -0.33 -20.70
#